data_49845095558faa8965f06563b12cee6e
#
_entry.id   49845095558faa8965f06563b12cee6e
#
_cell.length_a   1.000
_cell.length_b   1.000
_cell.length_c   1.000
_cell.angle_alpha   90.00
_cell.angle_beta   90.00
_cell.angle_gamma   90.00
#
_symmetry.space_group_name_H-M   'P 1'
#
loop_
_entity.id
_entity.type
_entity.pdbx_description
1 polymer ?
#
loop_
_entity_poly.entity_id
_entity_poly.type
_entity_poly.pdbx_seq_one_letter_code
_entity_poly.pdbx_strand_id
1 'polypeptide(L)'
;MLEIITLTCAYDERALFRQLSFCVSAGDIVQIEGPNGAGKTSLLRLLAGLSRPEQGEIRWQQRPILRQREAWHQAMLYLGHHPGVKGVLTPLENLRFYHPYCSDAQIFAALESVDLTGDEEVPVSRLSAGQQRRVALARLWLSQARIWILDEPLTAIDKAGVKKLMAKFARHADNGGAVILTTHQDLPADAARVRKIRLGDGEAG
;
A
#
# COMPACT_ATOMS: atom_id res chain seq x y z
N MET A 1 -8.38 -2.61 14.27
CA MET A 1 -7.93 -1.20 14.40
C MET A 1 -6.41 -1.20 14.41
N LEU A 2 -5.79 -0.30 13.66
CA LEU A 2 -4.37 0.01 13.69
C LEU A 2 -4.21 1.36 14.39
N GLU A 3 -3.40 1.41 15.42
CA GLU A 3 -3.18 2.61 16.24
C GLU A 3 -1.73 3.06 16.11
N ILE A 4 -1.55 4.32 15.81
CA ILE A 4 -0.27 5.00 15.72
C ILE A 4 -0.19 5.95 16.91
N ILE A 5 0.79 5.75 17.80
CA ILE A 5 0.86 6.41 19.10
C ILE A 5 2.17 7.16 19.22
N THR A 6 2.10 8.50 19.24
CA THR A 6 3.22 9.43 19.45
C THR A 6 4.47 9.09 18.62
N LEU A 7 4.24 8.69 17.35
CA LEU A 7 5.29 8.18 16.48
C LEU A 7 6.25 9.30 16.06
N THR A 8 7.53 9.10 16.28
CA THR A 8 8.62 9.98 15.82
C THR A 8 9.51 9.22 14.86
N CYS A 9 9.83 9.83 13.74
CA CYS A 9 10.75 9.32 12.74
C CYS A 9 11.80 10.38 12.40
N ALA A 10 13.07 10.00 12.45
CA ALA A 10 14.18 10.82 11.99
C ALA A 10 14.98 10.08 10.91
N TYR A 11 15.69 10.85 10.09
CA TYR A 11 16.65 10.38 9.11
C TYR A 11 17.88 11.30 9.17
N ASP A 12 19.06 10.74 9.41
CA ASP A 12 20.32 11.48 9.55
C ASP A 12 20.18 12.71 10.47
N GLU A 13 19.74 12.50 11.72
CA GLU A 13 19.54 13.53 12.76
C GLU A 13 18.41 14.53 12.46
N ARG A 14 17.82 14.53 11.27
CA ARG A 14 16.67 15.37 10.91
C ARG A 14 15.37 14.65 11.20
N ALA A 15 14.55 15.19 12.07
CA ALA A 15 13.19 14.70 12.27
C ALA A 15 12.36 14.92 11.02
N LEU A 16 11.78 13.84 10.50
CA LEU A 16 10.81 13.87 9.40
C LEU A 16 9.40 14.24 9.92
N PHE A 17 9.03 13.66 11.04
CA PHE A 17 7.82 14.00 11.80
C PHE A 17 7.98 13.61 13.27
N ARG A 18 7.23 14.26 14.15
CA ARG A 18 7.27 14.03 15.60
C ARG A 18 5.87 13.86 16.15
N GLN A 19 5.74 13.00 17.19
CA GLN A 19 4.54 12.80 17.99
C GLN A 19 3.26 12.52 17.15
N LEU A 20 3.40 11.93 15.95
CA LEU A 20 2.29 11.62 15.09
C LEU A 20 1.40 10.57 15.74
N SER A 21 0.11 10.87 15.88
CA SER A 21 -0.87 9.96 16.44
C SER A 21 -2.14 9.96 15.61
N PHE A 22 -2.59 8.79 15.20
CA PHE A 22 -3.88 8.59 14.53
C PHE A 22 -4.26 7.11 14.60
N CYS A 23 -5.48 6.78 14.22
CA CYS A 23 -5.93 5.40 14.11
C CYS A 23 -6.51 5.12 12.73
N VAL A 24 -6.48 3.86 12.34
CA VAL A 24 -7.10 3.35 11.11
C VAL A 24 -8.03 2.20 11.49
N SER A 25 -9.29 2.33 11.14
CA SER A 25 -10.34 1.37 11.41
C SER A 25 -10.73 0.57 10.16
N ALA A 26 -11.47 -0.49 10.35
CA ALA A 26 -12.11 -1.19 9.24
C ALA A 26 -13.03 -0.22 8.46
N GLY A 27 -12.96 -0.27 7.15
CA GLY A 27 -13.69 0.64 6.27
C GLY A 27 -12.97 1.95 5.94
N ASP A 28 -11.83 2.24 6.56
CA ASP A 28 -11.08 3.47 6.29
C ASP A 28 -10.28 3.37 4.98
N ILE A 29 -10.29 4.46 4.22
CA ILE A 29 -9.29 4.76 3.18
C ILE A 29 -8.57 6.03 3.62
N VAL A 30 -7.27 5.91 3.93
CA VAL A 30 -6.45 6.98 4.48
C VAL A 30 -5.39 7.38 3.48
N GLN A 31 -5.39 8.65 3.09
CA GLN A 31 -4.32 9.25 2.29
C GLN A 31 -3.34 9.98 3.19
N ILE A 32 -2.07 9.60 3.10
CA ILE A 32 -0.98 10.34 3.76
C ILE A 32 -0.50 11.42 2.81
N GLU A 33 -0.70 12.68 3.18
CA GLU A 33 -0.29 13.87 2.44
C GLU A 33 0.94 14.53 3.06
N GLY A 34 1.62 15.35 2.29
CA GLY A 34 2.75 16.17 2.73
C GLY A 34 3.72 16.45 1.59
N PRO A 35 4.62 17.43 1.75
CA PRO A 35 5.62 17.77 0.74
C PRO A 35 6.59 16.63 0.49
N ASN A 36 7.39 16.75 -0.57
CA ASN A 36 8.48 15.80 -0.82
C ASN A 36 9.48 15.88 0.33
N GLY A 37 9.94 14.72 0.81
CA GLY A 37 10.83 14.64 1.97
C GLY A 37 10.14 14.71 3.34
N ALA A 38 8.81 14.88 3.43
CA ALA A 38 8.08 14.90 4.71
C ALA A 38 8.04 13.53 5.44
N GLY A 39 8.59 12.46 4.84
CA GLY A 39 8.63 11.16 5.49
C GLY A 39 7.44 10.24 5.17
N LYS A 40 6.67 10.50 4.10
CA LYS A 40 5.52 9.67 3.70
C LYS A 40 5.92 8.19 3.54
N THR A 41 6.90 7.91 2.70
CA THR A 41 7.44 6.54 2.50
C THR A 41 8.00 5.95 3.80
N SER A 42 8.69 6.78 4.61
CA SER A 42 9.21 6.35 5.92
C SER A 42 8.08 5.93 6.85
N LEU A 43 6.98 6.71 6.91
CA LEU A 43 5.80 6.34 7.69
C LEU A 43 5.21 5.00 7.18
N LEU A 44 5.01 4.84 5.88
CA LEU A 44 4.48 3.58 5.34
C LEU A 44 5.40 2.38 5.68
N ARG A 45 6.72 2.55 5.67
CA ARG A 45 7.67 1.51 6.06
C ARG A 45 7.60 1.18 7.55
N LEU A 46 7.39 2.18 8.42
CA LEU A 46 7.13 1.97 9.84
C LEU A 46 5.82 1.20 10.06
N LEU A 47 4.74 1.59 9.37
CA LEU A 47 3.45 0.90 9.43
C LEU A 47 3.57 -0.55 8.95
N ALA A 48 4.35 -0.81 7.91
CA ALA A 48 4.62 -2.16 7.43
C ALA A 48 5.54 -3.00 8.35
N GLY A 49 6.13 -2.39 9.40
CA GLY A 49 7.08 -3.07 10.29
C GLY A 49 8.45 -3.33 9.65
N LEU A 50 8.76 -2.66 8.54
CA LEU A 50 10.03 -2.74 7.81
C LEU A 50 11.11 -1.85 8.39
N SER A 51 10.73 -0.88 9.22
CA SER A 51 11.60 0.02 9.96
C SER A 51 11.11 0.13 11.40
N ARG A 52 11.96 0.62 12.30
CA ARG A 52 11.58 0.89 13.69
C ARG A 52 11.44 2.40 13.88
N PRO A 53 10.43 2.87 14.62
CA PRO A 53 10.33 4.27 14.98
C PRO A 53 11.42 4.63 15.99
N GLU A 54 11.78 5.90 16.03
CA GLU A 54 12.68 6.44 17.05
C GLU A 54 11.97 6.52 18.42
N GLN A 55 10.72 6.96 18.40
CA GLN A 55 9.85 7.01 19.58
C GLN A 55 8.43 6.65 19.18
N GLY A 56 7.63 6.23 20.18
CA GLY A 56 6.26 5.82 19.98
C GLY A 56 6.13 4.36 19.56
N GLU A 57 4.93 3.95 19.27
CA GLU A 57 4.65 2.58 18.84
C GLU A 57 3.46 2.49 17.88
N ILE A 58 3.41 1.38 17.16
CA ILE A 58 2.30 1.02 16.28
C ILE A 58 1.68 -0.24 16.84
N ARG A 59 0.37 -0.21 17.07
CA ARG A 59 -0.41 -1.35 17.58
C ARG A 59 -1.43 -1.81 16.57
N TRP A 60 -1.53 -3.11 16.40
CA TRP A 60 -2.61 -3.76 15.68
C TRP A 60 -3.37 -4.67 16.64
N GLN A 61 -4.70 -4.50 16.72
CA GLN A 61 -5.54 -5.20 17.70
C GLN A 61 -5.00 -5.05 19.13
N GLN A 62 -4.66 -3.82 19.52
CA GLN A 62 -4.14 -3.44 20.84
C GLN A 62 -2.75 -4.02 21.21
N ARG A 63 -2.08 -4.72 20.30
CA ARG A 63 -0.76 -5.30 20.54
C ARG A 63 0.27 -4.65 19.60
N PRO A 64 1.49 -4.33 20.09
CA PRO A 64 2.55 -3.79 19.26
C PRO A 64 2.85 -4.71 18.06
N ILE A 65 2.89 -4.16 16.83
CA ILE A 65 3.16 -4.95 15.61
C ILE A 65 4.51 -5.66 15.66
N LEU A 66 5.50 -5.08 16.32
CA LEU A 66 6.83 -5.66 16.46
C LEU A 66 6.86 -6.90 17.38
N ARG A 67 5.85 -7.06 18.25
CA ARG A 67 5.70 -8.24 19.12
C ARG A 67 4.85 -9.35 18.51
N GLN A 68 4.22 -9.09 17.35
CA GLN A 68 3.37 -10.03 16.63
C GLN A 68 3.64 -9.98 15.12
N ARG A 69 4.91 -9.94 14.73
CA ARG A 69 5.34 -9.68 13.34
C ARG A 69 4.71 -10.62 12.32
N GLU A 70 4.66 -11.90 12.62
CA GLU A 70 4.08 -12.91 11.72
C GLU A 70 2.60 -12.63 11.47
N ALA A 71 1.80 -12.50 12.52
CA ALA A 71 0.38 -12.20 12.42
C ALA A 71 0.14 -10.86 11.70
N TRP A 72 0.98 -9.85 11.96
CA TRP A 72 0.91 -8.56 11.29
C TRP A 72 1.19 -8.69 9.79
N HIS A 73 2.25 -9.41 9.40
CA HIS A 73 2.59 -9.59 7.99
C HIS A 73 1.56 -10.43 7.24
N GLN A 74 0.86 -11.35 7.90
CA GLN A 74 -0.28 -12.05 7.31
C GLN A 74 -1.51 -11.15 7.15
N ALA A 75 -1.70 -10.18 8.04
CA ALA A 75 -2.84 -9.28 8.02
C ALA A 75 -2.69 -8.09 7.07
N MET A 76 -1.49 -7.78 6.60
CA MET A 76 -1.24 -6.62 5.75
C MET A 76 -0.61 -6.98 4.40
N LEU A 77 -0.86 -6.15 3.40
CA LEU A 77 -0.15 -6.14 2.12
C LEU A 77 0.56 -4.80 1.96
N TYR A 78 1.88 -4.83 1.79
CA TYR A 78 2.68 -3.65 1.48
C TYR A 78 3.10 -3.65 0.01
N LEU A 79 2.79 -2.56 -0.69
CA LEU A 79 3.33 -2.25 -2.02
C LEU A 79 4.11 -0.94 -1.93
N GLY A 80 5.43 -1.04 -1.98
CA GLY A 80 6.33 0.10 -1.91
C GLY A 80 6.42 0.89 -3.21
N HIS A 81 7.25 1.93 -3.20
CA HIS A 81 7.52 2.76 -4.39
C HIS A 81 8.03 1.92 -5.56
N HIS A 82 8.96 1.00 -5.32
CA HIS A 82 9.36 0.01 -6.32
C HIS A 82 8.32 -1.11 -6.40
N PRO A 83 7.95 -1.57 -7.60
CA PRO A 83 6.93 -2.62 -7.77
C PRO A 83 7.21 -3.92 -7.01
N GLY A 84 8.47 -4.22 -6.72
CA GLY A 84 8.85 -5.45 -6.02
C GLY A 84 8.64 -6.71 -6.85
N VAL A 85 8.50 -6.58 -8.18
CA VAL A 85 8.36 -7.69 -9.11
C VAL A 85 9.74 -8.21 -9.55
N LYS A 86 9.83 -9.50 -9.81
CA LYS A 86 11.06 -10.15 -10.28
C LYS A 86 11.12 -10.06 -11.80
N GLY A 87 12.08 -9.30 -12.34
CA GLY A 87 12.20 -9.02 -13.77
C GLY A 87 12.41 -10.25 -14.65
N VAL A 88 13.05 -11.29 -14.13
CA VAL A 88 13.31 -12.56 -14.84
C VAL A 88 12.06 -13.45 -14.94
N LEU A 89 11.07 -13.23 -14.08
CA LEU A 89 9.80 -13.96 -14.06
C LEU A 89 8.76 -13.24 -14.92
N THR A 90 7.80 -14.00 -15.41
CA THR A 90 6.60 -13.47 -16.07
C THR A 90 5.62 -12.89 -15.04
N PRO A 91 4.59 -12.10 -15.44
CA PRO A 91 3.49 -11.70 -14.56
C PRO A 91 2.82 -12.88 -13.85
N LEU A 92 2.52 -13.94 -14.59
CA LEU A 92 1.93 -15.17 -14.07
C LEU A 92 2.81 -15.80 -12.97
N GLU A 93 4.10 -15.96 -13.23
CA GLU A 93 5.06 -16.53 -12.27
C GLU A 93 5.27 -15.62 -11.05
N ASN A 94 5.31 -14.30 -11.24
CA ASN A 94 5.38 -13.34 -10.13
C ASN A 94 4.17 -13.48 -9.20
N LEU A 95 2.96 -13.56 -9.74
CA LEU A 95 1.76 -13.69 -8.93
C LEU A 95 1.68 -15.05 -8.24
N ARG A 96 2.06 -16.14 -8.90
CA ARG A 96 2.19 -17.47 -8.26
C ARG A 96 3.19 -17.44 -7.10
N PHE A 97 4.31 -16.75 -7.25
CA PHE A 97 5.32 -16.62 -6.20
C PHE A 97 4.76 -15.96 -4.93
N TYR A 98 3.98 -14.88 -5.09
CA TYR A 98 3.39 -14.15 -3.97
C TYR A 98 2.09 -14.78 -3.45
N HIS A 99 1.37 -15.54 -4.27
CA HIS A 99 0.07 -16.14 -3.96
C HIS A 99 0.02 -17.61 -4.37
N PRO A 100 0.83 -18.47 -3.72
CA PRO A 100 1.00 -19.87 -4.12
C PRO A 100 -0.27 -20.73 -3.98
N TYR A 101 -1.27 -20.23 -3.24
CA TYR A 101 -2.55 -20.93 -3.04
C TYR A 101 -3.65 -20.50 -4.02
N CYS A 102 -3.37 -19.51 -4.88
CA CYS A 102 -4.32 -19.08 -5.90
C CYS A 102 -4.24 -20.00 -7.12
N SER A 103 -5.40 -20.33 -7.71
CA SER A 103 -5.45 -21.02 -8.98
C SER A 103 -5.00 -20.12 -10.14
N ASP A 104 -4.57 -20.73 -11.25
CA ASP A 104 -4.23 -20.00 -12.45
C ASP A 104 -5.40 -19.13 -12.96
N ALA A 105 -6.63 -19.64 -12.89
CA ALA A 105 -7.82 -18.87 -13.26
C ALA A 105 -7.97 -17.59 -12.44
N GLN A 106 -7.69 -17.63 -11.13
CA GLN A 106 -7.70 -16.45 -10.27
C GLN A 106 -6.58 -15.48 -10.65
N ILE A 107 -5.39 -15.98 -10.98
CA ILE A 107 -4.25 -15.17 -11.39
C ILE A 107 -4.53 -14.49 -12.74
N PHE A 108 -5.05 -15.21 -13.72
CA PHE A 108 -5.45 -14.63 -15.01
C PHE A 108 -6.52 -13.54 -14.85
N ALA A 109 -7.56 -13.78 -14.04
CA ALA A 109 -8.56 -12.77 -13.74
C ALA A 109 -7.98 -11.53 -13.04
N ALA A 110 -6.98 -11.69 -12.18
CA ALA A 110 -6.28 -10.58 -11.55
C ALA A 110 -5.46 -9.77 -12.57
N LEU A 111 -4.77 -10.43 -13.51
CA LEU A 111 -4.01 -9.79 -14.59
C LEU A 111 -4.94 -9.04 -15.56
N GLU A 112 -6.06 -9.64 -15.94
CA GLU A 112 -7.11 -8.98 -16.73
C GLU A 112 -7.66 -7.73 -16.05
N SER A 113 -7.88 -7.79 -14.73
CA SER A 113 -8.38 -6.65 -13.95
C SER A 113 -7.46 -5.43 -13.98
N VAL A 114 -6.18 -5.61 -14.28
CA VAL A 114 -5.16 -4.55 -14.39
C VAL A 114 -4.69 -4.32 -15.83
N ASP A 115 -5.44 -4.79 -16.82
CA ASP A 115 -5.18 -4.64 -18.25
C ASP A 115 -3.79 -5.20 -18.68
N LEU A 116 -3.50 -6.43 -18.26
CA LEU A 116 -2.29 -7.19 -18.64
C LEU A 116 -2.63 -8.46 -19.43
N THR A 117 -3.81 -8.50 -20.05
CA THR A 117 -4.20 -9.59 -20.96
C THR A 117 -3.29 -9.61 -22.19
N GLY A 118 -2.69 -10.77 -22.47
CA GLY A 118 -1.73 -10.98 -23.54
C GLY A 118 -0.26 -10.78 -23.14
N ASP A 119 0.00 -10.25 -21.95
CA ASP A 119 1.36 -10.05 -21.41
C ASP A 119 1.72 -11.07 -20.32
N GLU A 120 0.84 -12.04 -20.01
CA GLU A 120 0.93 -12.92 -18.85
C GLU A 120 2.22 -13.75 -18.80
N GLU A 121 2.73 -14.12 -19.98
CA GLU A 121 3.94 -14.94 -20.14
C GLU A 121 5.15 -14.15 -20.65
N VAL A 122 5.03 -12.83 -20.78
CA VAL A 122 6.16 -11.96 -21.16
C VAL A 122 7.04 -11.69 -19.94
N PRO A 123 8.36 -11.93 -19.96
CA PRO A 123 9.23 -11.57 -18.83
C PRO A 123 9.07 -10.12 -18.42
N VAL A 124 8.90 -9.89 -17.09
CA VAL A 124 8.63 -8.55 -16.54
C VAL A 124 9.69 -7.52 -16.94
N SER A 125 10.94 -7.94 -17.12
CA SER A 125 12.03 -7.07 -17.61
C SER A 125 11.78 -6.47 -19.00
N ARG A 126 10.89 -7.05 -19.80
CA ARG A 126 10.50 -6.56 -21.14
C ARG A 126 9.25 -5.67 -21.11
N LEU A 127 8.58 -5.60 -19.98
CA LEU A 127 7.40 -4.77 -19.80
C LEU A 127 7.78 -3.32 -19.52
N SER A 128 6.94 -2.38 -19.92
CA SER A 128 7.05 -0.98 -19.54
C SER A 128 6.94 -0.78 -18.03
N ALA A 129 7.44 0.34 -17.51
CA ALA A 129 7.34 0.66 -16.08
C ALA A 129 5.88 0.65 -15.58
N GLY A 130 4.93 1.14 -16.40
CA GLY A 130 3.50 1.08 -16.09
C GLY A 130 2.96 -0.34 -16.01
N GLN A 131 3.34 -1.22 -16.95
CA GLN A 131 2.95 -2.63 -16.92
C GLN A 131 3.57 -3.35 -15.71
N GLN A 132 4.84 -3.10 -15.39
CA GLN A 132 5.47 -3.64 -14.18
C GLN A 132 4.73 -3.21 -12.91
N ARG A 133 4.28 -1.94 -12.84
CA ARG A 133 3.45 -1.44 -11.76
C ARG A 133 2.12 -2.17 -11.68
N ARG A 134 1.47 -2.42 -12.82
CA ARG A 134 0.22 -3.17 -12.92
C ARG A 134 0.37 -4.62 -12.43
N VAL A 135 1.51 -5.29 -12.71
CA VAL A 135 1.81 -6.64 -12.15
C VAL A 135 1.82 -6.60 -10.62
N ALA A 136 2.48 -5.60 -10.02
CA ALA A 136 2.47 -5.45 -8.56
C ALA A 136 1.06 -5.18 -8.01
N LEU A 137 0.28 -4.34 -8.68
CA LEU A 137 -1.09 -3.99 -8.30
C LEU A 137 -2.08 -5.15 -8.44
N ALA A 138 -1.86 -6.08 -9.38
CA ALA A 138 -2.68 -7.28 -9.53
C ALA A 138 -2.75 -8.11 -8.23
N ARG A 139 -1.74 -8.03 -7.37
CA ARG A 139 -1.73 -8.65 -6.04
C ARG A 139 -2.90 -8.21 -5.16
N LEU A 140 -3.47 -7.02 -5.37
CA LEU A 140 -4.64 -6.52 -4.64
C LEU A 140 -5.91 -7.36 -4.94
N TRP A 141 -5.97 -8.04 -6.08
CA TRP A 141 -7.10 -8.92 -6.43
C TRP A 141 -6.98 -10.31 -5.83
N LEU A 142 -5.77 -10.72 -5.47
CA LEU A 142 -5.46 -12.04 -4.90
C LEU A 142 -5.28 -12.00 -3.38
N SER A 143 -5.01 -10.82 -2.82
CA SER A 143 -4.68 -10.66 -1.40
C SER A 143 -5.92 -10.81 -0.51
N GLN A 144 -5.74 -11.58 0.57
CA GLN A 144 -6.69 -11.68 1.69
C GLN A 144 -6.32 -10.77 2.87
N ALA A 145 -5.26 -9.97 2.73
CA ALA A 145 -4.81 -9.06 3.77
C ALA A 145 -5.89 -8.01 4.08
N ARG A 146 -6.12 -7.77 5.36
CA ARG A 146 -7.13 -6.80 5.81
C ARG A 146 -6.67 -5.35 5.67
N ILE A 147 -5.37 -5.10 5.71
CA ILE A 147 -4.80 -3.75 5.66
C ILE A 147 -3.87 -3.66 4.45
N TRP A 148 -4.14 -2.72 3.58
CA TRP A 148 -3.28 -2.41 2.43
C TRP A 148 -2.51 -1.13 2.70
N ILE A 149 -1.19 -1.19 2.55
CA ILE A 149 -0.26 -0.07 2.71
C ILE A 149 0.43 0.13 1.37
N LEU A 150 0.09 1.23 0.69
CA LEU A 150 0.40 1.44 -0.72
C LEU A 150 1.18 2.75 -0.93
N ASP A 151 2.42 2.64 -1.40
CA ASP A 151 3.27 3.80 -1.68
C ASP A 151 3.14 4.19 -3.15
N GLU A 152 2.51 5.33 -3.43
CA GLU A 152 2.25 5.88 -4.76
C GLU A 152 1.58 4.87 -5.73
N PRO A 153 0.49 4.19 -5.34
CA PRO A 153 -0.10 3.13 -6.17
C PRO A 153 -0.64 3.61 -7.52
N LEU A 154 -0.92 4.89 -7.66
CA LEU A 154 -1.53 5.47 -8.85
C LEU A 154 -0.49 5.98 -9.87
N THR A 155 0.80 6.00 -9.52
CA THR A 155 1.86 6.47 -10.42
C THR A 155 1.98 5.58 -11.65
N ALA A 156 2.11 6.19 -12.83
CA ALA A 156 2.19 5.54 -14.14
C ALA A 156 0.94 4.71 -14.52
N ILE A 157 -0.21 5.05 -13.92
CA ILE A 157 -1.51 4.47 -14.24
C ILE A 157 -2.36 5.54 -14.92
N ASP A 158 -3.07 5.16 -15.99
CA ASP A 158 -3.99 6.04 -16.71
C ASP A 158 -5.29 6.29 -15.93
N LYS A 159 -6.08 7.25 -16.38
CA LYS A 159 -7.33 7.64 -15.70
C LYS A 159 -8.32 6.48 -15.52
N ALA A 160 -8.40 5.57 -16.50
CA ALA A 160 -9.29 4.41 -16.41
C ALA A 160 -8.81 3.43 -15.36
N GLY A 161 -7.50 3.14 -15.33
CA GLY A 161 -6.86 2.31 -14.32
C GLY A 161 -6.97 2.90 -12.91
N VAL A 162 -6.81 4.23 -12.74
CA VAL A 162 -7.04 4.92 -11.47
C VAL A 162 -8.47 4.69 -10.98
N LYS A 163 -9.47 4.85 -11.86
CA LYS A 163 -10.88 4.60 -11.51
C LYS A 163 -11.11 3.15 -11.06
N LYS A 164 -10.55 2.17 -11.79
CA LYS A 164 -10.61 0.74 -11.40
C LYS A 164 -9.97 0.49 -10.02
N LEU A 165 -8.81 1.08 -9.76
CA LEU A 165 -8.11 0.95 -8.47
C LEU A 165 -8.90 1.58 -7.33
N MET A 166 -9.44 2.78 -7.51
CA MET A 166 -10.27 3.44 -6.49
C MET A 166 -11.53 2.61 -6.17
N ALA A 167 -12.20 2.04 -7.18
CA ALA A 167 -13.32 1.12 -6.97
C ALA A 167 -12.88 -0.15 -6.21
N LYS A 168 -11.67 -0.66 -6.48
CA LYS A 168 -11.10 -1.80 -5.75
C LYS A 168 -10.81 -1.45 -4.29
N PHE A 169 -10.29 -0.25 -4.00
CA PHE A 169 -10.06 0.23 -2.63
C PHE A 169 -11.39 0.38 -1.87
N ALA A 170 -12.39 1.01 -2.51
CA ALA A 170 -13.72 1.17 -1.92
C ALA A 170 -14.34 -0.19 -1.57
N ARG A 171 -14.32 -1.15 -2.51
CA ARG A 171 -14.83 -2.51 -2.27
C ARG A 171 -14.07 -3.22 -1.14
N HIS A 172 -12.75 -3.05 -1.05
CA HIS A 172 -11.97 -3.61 0.04
C HIS A 172 -12.38 -3.03 1.40
N ALA A 173 -12.55 -1.71 1.48
CA ALA A 173 -13.02 -1.01 2.67
C ALA A 173 -14.44 -1.44 3.05
N ASP A 174 -15.36 -1.56 2.09
CA ASP A 174 -16.75 -2.03 2.32
C ASP A 174 -16.81 -3.46 2.88
N ASN A 175 -15.83 -4.29 2.54
CA ASN A 175 -15.69 -5.64 3.06
C ASN A 175 -14.91 -5.69 4.42
N GLY A 176 -14.78 -4.56 5.11
CA GLY A 176 -14.14 -4.49 6.43
C GLY A 176 -12.60 -4.43 6.39
N GLY A 177 -12.00 -4.24 5.22
CA GLY A 177 -10.58 -3.92 5.10
C GLY A 177 -10.28 -2.46 5.37
N ALA A 178 -9.00 -2.08 5.29
CA ALA A 178 -8.55 -0.69 5.31
C ALA A 178 -7.42 -0.46 4.30
N VAL A 179 -7.35 0.76 3.76
CA VAL A 179 -6.32 1.16 2.80
C VAL A 179 -5.60 2.39 3.33
N ILE A 180 -4.28 2.35 3.35
CA ILE A 180 -3.42 3.50 3.66
C ILE A 180 -2.56 3.73 2.41
N LEU A 181 -2.63 4.93 1.83
CA LEU A 181 -1.88 5.22 0.62
C LEU A 181 -1.23 6.60 0.64
N THR A 182 -0.16 6.72 -0.13
CA THR A 182 0.39 8.01 -0.56
C THR A 182 0.02 8.23 -2.02
N THR A 183 -0.18 9.47 -2.43
CA THR A 183 -0.26 9.84 -3.84
C THR A 183 -0.02 11.33 -4.02
N HIS A 184 0.59 11.72 -5.13
CA HIS A 184 0.71 13.10 -5.61
C HIS A 184 -0.39 13.46 -6.61
N GLN A 185 -1.19 12.49 -7.02
CA GLN A 185 -2.30 12.73 -7.94
C GLN A 185 -3.54 13.15 -7.15
N ASP A 186 -4.32 14.05 -7.75
CA ASP A 186 -5.66 14.37 -7.24
C ASP A 186 -6.54 13.11 -7.35
N LEU A 187 -7.13 12.73 -6.23
CA LEU A 187 -8.09 11.63 -6.24
C LEU A 187 -9.40 12.09 -6.91
N PRO A 188 -10.11 11.18 -7.58
CA PRO A 188 -11.41 11.51 -8.20
C PRO A 188 -12.38 12.15 -7.20
N ALA A 189 -13.24 13.05 -7.67
CA ALA A 189 -14.18 13.79 -6.82
C ALA A 189 -15.17 12.90 -6.02
N ASP A 190 -15.41 11.69 -6.51
CA ASP A 190 -16.21 10.64 -5.86
C ASP A 190 -15.44 9.90 -4.75
N ALA A 191 -14.15 10.21 -4.54
CA ALA A 191 -13.35 9.73 -3.41
C ALA A 191 -13.67 10.44 -2.07
N ALA A 192 -14.88 10.93 -1.88
CA ALA A 192 -15.34 11.66 -0.67
C ALA A 192 -15.14 10.88 0.65
N ARG A 193 -14.86 9.58 0.56
CA ARG A 193 -14.61 8.67 1.68
C ARG A 193 -13.14 8.64 2.14
N VAL A 194 -12.24 9.33 1.43
CA VAL A 194 -10.81 9.31 1.75
C VAL A 194 -10.51 10.31 2.86
N ARG A 195 -10.07 9.80 4.00
CA ARG A 195 -9.58 10.61 5.11
C ARG A 195 -8.12 10.97 4.88
N LYS A 196 -7.78 12.23 5.07
CA LYS A 196 -6.43 12.76 4.84
C LYS A 196 -5.69 12.95 6.16
N ILE A 197 -4.46 12.46 6.22
CA ILE A 197 -3.48 12.71 7.30
C ILE A 197 -2.33 13.49 6.68
N ARG A 198 -2.11 14.70 7.16
CA ARG A 198 -1.05 15.57 6.65
C ARG A 198 0.20 15.44 7.50
N LEU A 199 1.31 15.06 6.86
CA LEU A 199 2.64 15.20 7.43
C LEU A 199 3.13 16.62 7.12
N GLY A 200 3.34 17.42 8.12
CA GLY A 200 3.79 18.80 7.98
C GLY A 200 4.84 19.16 9.01
N ASP A 201 5.50 20.27 8.85
CA ASP A 201 6.56 20.80 9.69
C ASP A 201 6.07 20.93 11.15
N GLY A 202 6.35 19.91 11.95
CA GLY A 202 6.58 20.02 13.39
C GLY A 202 5.45 20.47 14.32
N GLU A 203 4.21 20.68 13.89
CA GLU A 203 3.11 20.99 14.81
C GLU A 203 1.90 20.09 14.52
N ALA A 204 1.70 19.15 15.45
CA ALA A 204 0.41 18.45 15.55
C ALA A 204 -0.58 19.39 16.23
N GLY A 205 -1.61 19.82 15.49
CA GLY A 205 -2.81 20.38 16.06
C GLY A 205 -3.72 19.27 16.61
#